data_f011151a81caf807ee11326d938cace7
#
_entry.id   f011151a81caf807ee11326d938cace7
#
_cell.length_a   1.000
_cell.length_b   1.000
_cell.length_c   1.000
_cell.angle_alpha   90.00
_cell.angle_beta   90.00
_cell.angle_gamma   90.00
#
_symmetry.space_group_name_H-M   'P 1'
#
loop_
_entity.id
_entity.type
_entity.pdbx_description
1 polymer ?
#
loop_
_entity_poly.entity_id
_entity_poly.type
_entity_poly.pdbx_seq_one_letter_code
_entity_poly.pdbx_strand_id
1 'polypeptide(L)'
;MAKINNNFKSFNQQFHFLSSRKFVALPHRGAHFFSKDNSDQFLENTHSAFSKAVELGFTHIETDVHSSKDSVPYVMHDPTLKRLTGENIALKELTSRDIGKIRLKGSHVIPRLEETLEEFSSICFNIDAKSWEVTEPLAQVINKTKTFDRICIASFNDSRISYIRKLIKGSVCFSAGTLKSLSIIMSYRLRINSNINVPCLELPLFYSGIKILNRSIIERIKKTGAKIIVWVINKESHIMELIDYGVDGLIVDDCLLLKKILIQKGLW
;
A
#
# COMPACT_ATOMS: atom_id res chain seq x y z
N MET A 1 -21.63 19.61 26.75
CA MET A 1 -21.58 18.24 26.18
C MET A 1 -21.64 18.35 24.64
N ALA A 2 -20.52 18.28 23.99
CA ALA A 2 -20.46 18.38 22.54
C ALA A 2 -20.92 17.06 21.91
N LYS A 3 -21.89 17.13 21.00
CA LYS A 3 -22.35 16.00 20.18
C LYS A 3 -21.15 15.46 19.40
N ILE A 4 -20.62 14.29 19.83
CA ILE A 4 -19.66 13.52 19.05
C ILE A 4 -20.43 13.04 17.82
N ASN A 5 -20.14 13.67 16.68
CA ASN A 5 -20.75 13.34 15.40
C ASN A 5 -20.54 11.86 15.06
N ASN A 6 -21.63 11.13 14.91
CA ASN A 6 -21.72 9.71 14.52
C ASN A 6 -21.22 9.41 13.08
N ASN A 7 -20.52 10.34 12.43
CA ASN A 7 -20.03 10.17 11.04
C ASN A 7 -18.89 9.17 10.88
N PHE A 8 -18.28 8.69 11.99
CA PHE A 8 -17.11 7.81 11.92
C PHE A 8 -17.42 6.31 11.80
N LYS A 9 -18.64 5.88 12.12
CA LYS A 9 -19.04 4.48 11.89
C LYS A 9 -19.15 4.11 10.41
N SER A 10 -19.20 5.10 9.50
CA SER A 10 -19.45 4.89 8.07
C SER A 10 -18.20 4.58 7.23
N PHE A 11 -16.98 4.98 7.65
CA PHE A 11 -15.78 4.78 6.82
C PHE A 11 -15.45 3.31 6.56
N ASN A 12 -15.63 2.44 7.55
CA ASN A 12 -15.26 1.03 7.44
C ASN A 12 -16.19 0.20 6.53
N GLN A 13 -17.42 0.64 6.32
CA GLN A 13 -18.37 0.00 5.41
C GLN A 13 -18.29 0.56 3.97
N GLN A 14 -17.63 1.71 3.80
CA GLN A 14 -17.62 2.46 2.55
C GLN A 14 -16.59 1.93 1.54
N PHE A 15 -15.50 1.30 2.00
CA PHE A 15 -14.41 0.85 1.13
C PHE A 15 -14.25 -0.67 1.22
N HIS A 16 -14.46 -1.36 0.10
CA HIS A 16 -14.24 -2.80 0.00
C HIS A 16 -12.80 -3.19 0.38
N PHE A 17 -11.82 -2.35 -0.02
CA PHE A 17 -10.42 -2.50 0.39
C PHE A 17 -10.25 -2.70 1.91
N LEU A 18 -11.01 -2.01 2.77
CA LEU A 18 -10.89 -2.10 4.23
C LEU A 18 -11.84 -3.09 4.88
N SER A 19 -12.89 -3.51 4.19
CA SER A 19 -14.01 -4.31 4.74
C SER A 19 -14.08 -5.74 4.23
N SER A 20 -13.41 -6.07 3.13
CA SER A 20 -13.48 -7.38 2.48
C SER A 20 -12.88 -8.51 3.30
N ARG A 21 -12.02 -8.21 4.26
CA ARG A 21 -11.37 -9.18 5.16
C ARG A 21 -11.35 -8.68 6.59
N LYS A 22 -11.32 -9.63 7.55
CA LYS A 22 -11.11 -9.31 8.99
C LYS A 22 -9.73 -8.71 9.24
N PHE A 23 -8.75 -9.15 8.47
CA PHE A 23 -7.37 -8.69 8.52
C PHE A 23 -6.84 -8.43 7.11
N VAL A 24 -6.27 -7.25 6.86
CA VAL A 24 -5.74 -6.84 5.56
C VAL A 24 -4.28 -7.30 5.47
N ALA A 25 -4.05 -8.42 4.82
CA ALA A 25 -2.72 -8.99 4.61
C ALA A 25 -2.20 -8.58 3.23
N LEU A 26 -1.10 -7.82 3.19
CA LEU A 26 -0.55 -7.22 1.98
C LEU A 26 0.88 -7.72 1.72
N PRO A 27 1.09 -8.63 0.75
CA PRO A 27 2.42 -8.85 0.19
C PRO A 27 2.99 -7.55 -0.38
N HIS A 28 4.14 -7.10 0.15
CA HIS A 28 4.85 -5.91 -0.28
C HIS A 28 5.40 -6.11 -1.68
N ARG A 29 4.91 -5.35 -2.66
CA ARG A 29 5.26 -5.49 -4.08
C ARG A 29 4.96 -6.87 -4.68
N GLY A 30 3.93 -7.55 -4.16
CA GLY A 30 3.61 -8.93 -4.50
C GLY A 30 4.43 -9.97 -3.73
N ALA A 31 4.25 -11.27 -4.05
CA ALA A 31 4.95 -12.37 -3.39
C ALA A 31 6.33 -12.62 -4.03
N HIS A 32 7.22 -11.62 -3.95
CA HIS A 32 8.54 -11.68 -4.57
C HIS A 32 9.59 -12.41 -3.71
N PHE A 33 9.36 -12.61 -2.42
CA PHE A 33 10.30 -13.19 -1.47
C PHE A 33 10.48 -14.71 -1.60
N PHE A 34 9.88 -15.34 -2.62
CA PHE A 34 9.91 -16.78 -2.84
C PHE A 34 11.23 -17.32 -3.37
N SER A 35 12.08 -16.46 -3.88
CA SER A 35 13.31 -16.90 -4.51
C SER A 35 14.47 -16.94 -3.50
N LYS A 36 14.43 -17.92 -2.60
CA LYS A 36 15.60 -18.25 -1.76
C LYS A 36 16.81 -18.70 -2.58
N ASP A 37 16.60 -19.09 -3.84
CA ASP A 37 17.59 -19.70 -4.71
C ASP A 37 18.11 -18.75 -5.79
N ASN A 38 18.03 -17.41 -5.62
CA ASN A 38 18.40 -16.42 -6.64
C ASN A 38 17.67 -16.58 -8.00
N SER A 39 16.59 -17.36 -8.07
CA SER A 39 15.77 -17.39 -9.28
C SER A 39 14.92 -16.12 -9.32
N ASP A 40 15.14 -15.26 -10.31
CA ASP A 40 14.37 -14.04 -10.55
C ASP A 40 12.93 -14.34 -11.03
N GLN A 41 12.38 -15.52 -10.71
CA GLN A 41 11.07 -15.96 -11.17
C GLN A 41 9.93 -15.05 -10.69
N PHE A 42 10.04 -14.53 -9.47
CA PHE A 42 9.02 -13.66 -8.86
C PHE A 42 9.65 -12.31 -8.48
N LEU A 43 9.93 -11.48 -9.47
CA LEU A 43 10.50 -10.16 -9.21
C LEU A 43 9.45 -9.21 -8.64
N GLU A 44 9.84 -8.37 -7.66
CA GLU A 44 8.97 -7.35 -7.07
C GLU A 44 8.27 -6.49 -8.12
N ASN A 45 7.03 -6.10 -7.85
CA ASN A 45 6.25 -5.22 -8.72
C ASN A 45 6.07 -5.77 -10.16
N THR A 46 5.96 -7.09 -10.31
CA THR A 46 5.68 -7.74 -11.60
C THR A 46 4.41 -8.59 -11.52
N HIS A 47 3.82 -8.86 -12.67
CA HIS A 47 2.65 -9.75 -12.75
C HIS A 47 2.95 -11.17 -12.23
N SER A 48 4.18 -11.68 -12.36
CA SER A 48 4.55 -12.98 -11.79
C SER A 48 4.49 -12.98 -10.25
N ALA A 49 4.97 -11.89 -9.60
CA ALA A 49 4.86 -11.75 -8.14
C ALA A 49 3.41 -11.56 -7.67
N PHE A 50 2.60 -10.85 -8.46
CA PHE A 50 1.17 -10.67 -8.16
C PHE A 50 0.39 -11.98 -8.33
N SER A 51 0.61 -12.70 -9.43
CA SER A 51 0.02 -14.02 -9.66
C SER A 51 0.37 -15.00 -8.54
N LYS A 52 1.64 -14.98 -8.08
CA LYS A 52 2.06 -15.80 -6.94
C LYS A 52 1.34 -15.43 -5.64
N ALA A 53 1.13 -14.14 -5.37
CA ALA A 53 0.34 -13.70 -4.23
C ALA A 53 -1.11 -14.22 -4.30
N VAL A 54 -1.73 -14.14 -5.49
CA VAL A 54 -3.09 -14.66 -5.74
C VAL A 54 -3.13 -16.18 -5.55
N GLU A 55 -2.19 -16.93 -6.10
CA GLU A 55 -2.07 -18.39 -5.93
C GLU A 55 -1.99 -18.79 -4.45
N LEU A 56 -1.30 -17.97 -3.65
CA LEU A 56 -1.21 -18.16 -2.20
C LEU A 56 -2.50 -17.77 -1.45
N GLY A 57 -3.51 -17.23 -2.12
CA GLY A 57 -4.79 -16.86 -1.54
C GLY A 57 -4.86 -15.45 -0.96
N PHE A 58 -3.88 -14.58 -1.26
CA PHE A 58 -3.97 -13.16 -0.90
C PHE A 58 -5.00 -12.45 -1.77
N THR A 59 -5.77 -11.59 -1.14
CA THR A 59 -6.80 -10.75 -1.79
C THR A 59 -6.40 -9.27 -1.85
N HIS A 60 -5.29 -8.93 -1.23
CA HIS A 60 -4.71 -7.59 -1.22
C HIS A 60 -3.25 -7.67 -1.60
N ILE A 61 -2.77 -6.68 -2.34
CA ILE A 61 -1.37 -6.53 -2.75
C ILE A 61 -0.98 -5.07 -2.56
N GLU A 62 0.21 -4.83 -2.03
CA GLU A 62 0.82 -3.51 -2.02
C GLU A 62 1.69 -3.35 -3.27
N THR A 63 1.74 -2.15 -3.83
CA THR A 63 2.52 -1.83 -5.02
C THR A 63 2.85 -0.35 -5.12
N ASP A 64 3.87 -0.03 -5.92
CA ASP A 64 4.39 1.31 -6.10
C ASP A 64 4.21 1.78 -7.55
N VAL A 65 4.03 3.08 -7.76
CA VAL A 65 3.87 3.62 -9.11
C VAL A 65 4.71 4.86 -9.38
N HIS A 66 5.30 4.88 -10.58
CA HIS A 66 5.94 6.02 -11.21
C HIS A 66 5.33 6.29 -12.59
N SER A 67 5.56 7.49 -13.13
CA SER A 67 5.10 7.86 -14.48
C SER A 67 6.23 7.82 -15.50
N SER A 68 5.92 7.39 -16.73
CA SER A 68 6.76 7.59 -17.91
C SER A 68 6.75 9.06 -18.36
N LYS A 69 7.61 9.39 -19.32
CA LYS A 69 7.68 10.72 -19.98
C LYS A 69 6.37 11.11 -20.66
N ASP A 70 5.68 10.15 -21.24
CA ASP A 70 4.39 10.32 -21.92
C ASP A 70 3.18 10.05 -21.01
N SER A 71 3.38 10.23 -19.69
CA SER A 71 2.31 10.22 -18.68
C SER A 71 1.55 8.90 -18.54
N VAL A 72 2.23 7.76 -18.72
CA VAL A 72 1.66 6.44 -18.43
C VAL A 72 2.18 5.94 -17.08
N PRO A 73 1.31 5.56 -16.13
CA PRO A 73 1.75 5.01 -14.84
C PRO A 73 2.22 3.57 -14.98
N TYR A 74 3.40 3.31 -14.44
CA TYR A 74 4.06 2.01 -14.39
C TYR A 74 4.25 1.54 -12.96
N VAL A 75 4.14 0.24 -12.76
CA VAL A 75 4.34 -0.42 -11.47
C VAL A 75 5.83 -0.59 -11.23
N MET A 76 6.40 0.26 -10.36
CA MET A 76 7.82 0.26 -10.04
C MET A 76 8.09 1.07 -8.77
N HIS A 77 9.01 0.58 -7.92
CA HIS A 77 9.37 1.26 -6.68
C HIS A 77 10.37 2.39 -6.87
N ASP A 78 11.46 2.11 -7.58
CA ASP A 78 12.58 3.04 -7.69
C ASP A 78 12.30 4.08 -8.79
N PRO A 79 12.76 5.34 -8.62
CA PRO A 79 12.62 6.35 -9.66
C PRO A 79 13.50 6.06 -10.89
N THR A 80 14.51 5.18 -10.75
CA THR A 80 15.44 4.81 -11.81
C THR A 80 15.53 3.30 -11.98
N LEU A 81 15.98 2.86 -13.13
CA LEU A 81 16.18 1.46 -13.46
C LEU A 81 17.43 0.83 -12.81
N LYS A 82 18.29 1.64 -12.15
CA LYS A 82 19.65 1.26 -11.74
C LYS A 82 19.73 -0.06 -10.96
N ARG A 83 18.86 -0.27 -9.99
CA ARG A 83 18.89 -1.47 -9.14
C ARG A 83 18.48 -2.74 -9.87
N LEU A 84 17.58 -2.63 -10.83
CA LEU A 84 16.99 -3.78 -11.52
C LEU A 84 17.65 -4.10 -12.87
N THR A 85 18.31 -3.13 -13.51
CA THR A 85 18.94 -3.31 -14.83
C THR A 85 20.41 -2.91 -14.89
N GLY A 86 20.91 -2.17 -13.88
CA GLY A 86 22.24 -1.54 -13.90
C GLY A 86 22.26 -0.15 -14.56
N GLU A 87 21.25 0.21 -15.34
CA GLU A 87 21.19 1.48 -16.09
C GLU A 87 20.63 2.60 -15.21
N ASN A 88 21.36 3.70 -15.07
CA ASN A 88 20.93 4.85 -14.25
C ASN A 88 20.07 5.82 -15.06
N ILE A 89 18.92 5.34 -15.53
CA ILE A 89 17.93 6.11 -16.29
C ILE A 89 16.66 6.22 -15.46
N ALA A 90 16.09 7.44 -15.37
CA ALA A 90 14.84 7.64 -14.65
C ALA A 90 13.64 7.23 -15.53
N LEU A 91 12.63 6.60 -14.91
CA LEU A 91 11.44 6.15 -15.64
C LEU A 91 10.72 7.32 -16.34
N LYS A 92 10.69 8.50 -15.70
CA LYS A 92 10.10 9.72 -16.26
C LYS A 92 10.82 10.31 -17.48
N GLU A 93 12.02 9.83 -17.81
CA GLU A 93 12.78 10.23 -19.00
C GLU A 93 12.46 9.35 -20.22
N LEU A 94 11.85 8.19 -19.99
CA LEU A 94 11.53 7.19 -20.98
C LEU A 94 10.07 7.28 -21.42
N THR A 95 9.83 7.12 -22.74
CA THR A 95 8.48 6.95 -23.26
C THR A 95 7.97 5.51 -23.00
N SER A 96 6.65 5.31 -23.03
CA SER A 96 6.04 3.97 -22.94
C SER A 96 6.60 3.00 -24.00
N ARG A 97 6.96 3.51 -25.20
CA ARG A 97 7.60 2.73 -26.24
C ARG A 97 8.99 2.24 -25.85
N ASP A 98 9.76 3.08 -25.15
CA ASP A 98 11.10 2.73 -24.70
C ASP A 98 11.04 1.76 -23.53
N ILE A 99 10.15 2.02 -22.55
CA ILE A 99 9.91 1.13 -21.39
C ILE A 99 9.48 -0.26 -21.86
N GLY A 100 8.65 -0.36 -22.89
CA GLY A 100 8.21 -1.65 -23.45
C GLY A 100 9.33 -2.55 -23.99
N LYS A 101 10.51 -1.99 -24.29
CA LYS A 101 11.71 -2.74 -24.73
C LYS A 101 12.58 -3.23 -23.58
N ILE A 102 12.40 -2.65 -22.37
CA ILE A 102 13.21 -2.96 -21.20
C ILE A 102 12.80 -4.32 -20.65
N ARG A 103 13.79 -5.09 -20.25
CA ARG A 103 13.60 -6.32 -19.50
C ARG A 103 14.33 -6.20 -18.18
N LEU A 104 13.58 -6.34 -17.11
CA LEU A 104 14.14 -6.45 -15.78
C LEU A 104 14.71 -7.87 -15.63
N LYS A 105 15.57 -8.08 -14.66
CA LYS A 105 16.20 -9.36 -14.30
C LYS A 105 15.53 -10.58 -14.97
N GLY A 106 16.29 -11.25 -15.83
CA GLY A 106 15.83 -12.41 -16.58
C GLY A 106 14.90 -12.10 -17.77
N SER A 107 13.66 -11.71 -17.58
CA SER A 107 12.71 -11.49 -18.69
C SER A 107 11.49 -10.65 -18.34
N HIS A 108 11.41 -10.14 -17.12
CA HIS A 108 10.22 -9.41 -16.66
C HIS A 108 10.08 -8.06 -17.36
N VAL A 109 8.86 -7.72 -17.70
CA VAL A 109 8.48 -6.38 -18.17
C VAL A 109 8.14 -5.50 -16.95
N ILE A 110 8.27 -4.19 -17.11
CA ILE A 110 7.72 -3.23 -16.14
C ILE A 110 6.22 -3.10 -16.46
N PRO A 111 5.31 -3.52 -15.54
CA PRO A 111 3.89 -3.54 -15.86
C PRO A 111 3.31 -2.12 -15.92
N ARG A 112 2.37 -1.89 -16.82
CA ARG A 112 1.51 -0.70 -16.77
C ARG A 112 0.47 -0.89 -15.68
N LEU A 113 0.18 0.18 -14.94
CA LEU A 113 -0.82 0.11 -13.86
C LEU A 113 -2.21 -0.27 -14.40
N GLU A 114 -2.61 0.28 -15.54
CA GLU A 114 -3.91 -0.04 -16.15
C GLU A 114 -4.06 -1.53 -16.42
N GLU A 115 -3.08 -2.14 -17.13
CA GLU A 115 -3.03 -3.56 -17.43
C GLU A 115 -3.04 -4.41 -16.14
N THR A 116 -2.29 -3.97 -15.11
CA THR A 116 -2.27 -4.64 -13.81
C THR A 116 -3.66 -4.65 -13.14
N LEU A 117 -4.35 -3.51 -13.13
CA LEU A 117 -5.68 -3.42 -12.53
C LEU A 117 -6.74 -4.22 -13.30
N GLU A 118 -6.60 -4.34 -14.61
CA GLU A 118 -7.50 -5.15 -15.44
C GLU A 118 -7.25 -6.64 -15.24
N GLU A 119 -5.99 -7.10 -15.30
CA GLU A 119 -5.62 -8.49 -15.14
C GLU A 119 -5.97 -9.03 -13.75
N PHE A 120 -5.70 -8.25 -12.70
CA PHE A 120 -5.98 -8.62 -11.31
C PHE A 120 -7.29 -7.98 -10.81
N SER A 121 -8.38 -8.14 -11.56
CA SER A 121 -9.66 -7.45 -11.33
C SER A 121 -10.33 -7.78 -9.99
N SER A 122 -10.05 -8.94 -9.39
CA SER A 122 -10.57 -9.36 -8.08
C SER A 122 -9.70 -8.91 -6.89
N ILE A 123 -8.51 -8.33 -7.14
CA ILE A 123 -7.54 -7.99 -6.11
C ILE A 123 -7.70 -6.53 -5.68
N CYS A 124 -7.62 -6.32 -4.37
CA CYS A 124 -7.50 -5.01 -3.77
C CYS A 124 -6.04 -4.54 -3.80
N PHE A 125 -5.78 -3.35 -4.33
CA PHE A 125 -4.42 -2.80 -4.38
C PHE A 125 -4.24 -1.62 -3.43
N ASN A 126 -3.17 -1.68 -2.64
CA ASN A 126 -2.59 -0.51 -2.00
C ASN A 126 -1.54 0.07 -2.93
N ILE A 127 -1.74 1.29 -3.41
CA ILE A 127 -0.89 1.92 -4.43
C ILE A 127 -0.17 3.13 -3.84
N ASP A 128 1.16 3.01 -3.67
CA ASP A 128 2.00 4.15 -3.25
C ASP A 128 2.38 5.01 -4.46
N ALA A 129 1.87 6.24 -4.49
CA ALA A 129 2.23 7.23 -5.50
C ALA A 129 3.59 7.86 -5.17
N LYS A 130 4.65 7.45 -5.87
CA LYS A 130 6.05 7.77 -5.54
C LYS A 130 6.49 9.18 -5.94
N SER A 131 5.91 9.76 -6.99
CA SER A 131 6.34 11.04 -7.54
C SER A 131 5.16 11.97 -7.84
N TRP A 132 5.44 13.27 -8.10
CA TRP A 132 4.41 14.21 -8.52
C TRP A 132 3.91 13.93 -9.94
N GLU A 133 4.80 13.49 -10.81
CA GLU A 133 4.52 13.19 -12.21
C GLU A 133 3.46 12.08 -12.37
N VAL A 134 3.34 11.19 -11.39
CA VAL A 134 2.35 10.08 -11.45
C VAL A 134 0.97 10.48 -10.96
N THR A 135 0.79 11.64 -10.32
CA THR A 135 -0.48 11.99 -9.65
C THR A 135 -1.67 12.05 -10.60
N GLU A 136 -1.56 12.79 -11.69
CA GLU A 136 -2.63 12.91 -12.70
C GLU A 136 -2.83 11.61 -13.48
N PRO A 137 -1.77 10.95 -14.01
CA PRO A 137 -1.89 9.66 -14.69
C PRO A 137 -2.53 8.56 -13.81
N LEU A 138 -2.17 8.48 -12.54
CA LEU A 138 -2.78 7.55 -11.58
C LEU A 138 -4.29 7.81 -11.45
N ALA A 139 -4.67 9.07 -11.23
CA ALA A 139 -6.07 9.44 -11.10
C ALA A 139 -6.86 9.14 -12.40
N GLN A 140 -6.26 9.37 -13.57
CA GLN A 140 -6.87 9.06 -14.87
C GLN A 140 -7.12 7.57 -15.02
N VAL A 141 -6.13 6.72 -14.70
CA VAL A 141 -6.28 5.25 -14.76
C VAL A 141 -7.39 4.79 -13.83
N ILE A 142 -7.41 5.22 -12.56
CA ILE A 142 -8.44 4.82 -11.59
C ILE A 142 -9.84 5.28 -12.04
N ASN A 143 -9.96 6.49 -12.57
CA ASN A 143 -11.23 6.99 -13.11
C ASN A 143 -11.69 6.20 -14.34
N LYS A 144 -10.77 5.81 -15.23
CA LYS A 144 -11.04 5.02 -16.45
C LYS A 144 -11.48 3.60 -16.10
N THR A 145 -10.73 2.91 -15.23
CA THR A 145 -10.97 1.52 -14.84
C THR A 145 -12.10 1.38 -13.81
N LYS A 146 -12.54 2.49 -13.19
CA LYS A 146 -13.59 2.54 -12.14
C LYS A 146 -13.29 1.64 -10.93
N THR A 147 -12.03 1.45 -10.60
CA THR A 147 -11.56 0.55 -9.53
C THR A 147 -11.65 1.17 -8.13
N PHE A 148 -12.59 2.09 -7.91
CA PHE A 148 -12.69 2.96 -6.74
C PHE A 148 -12.78 2.22 -5.40
N ASP A 149 -13.51 1.13 -5.34
CA ASP A 149 -13.85 0.40 -4.12
C ASP A 149 -12.70 -0.51 -3.63
N ARG A 150 -11.84 -0.96 -4.54
CA ARG A 150 -10.77 -1.90 -4.27
C ARG A 150 -9.36 -1.30 -4.25
N ILE A 151 -9.24 0.05 -4.31
CA ILE A 151 -7.96 0.75 -4.26
C ILE A 151 -7.84 1.52 -2.94
N CYS A 152 -6.67 1.44 -2.32
CA CYS A 152 -6.20 2.40 -1.32
C CYS A 152 -5.00 3.15 -1.89
N ILE A 153 -5.08 4.48 -1.91
CA ILE A 153 -3.96 5.32 -2.38
C ILE A 153 -3.15 5.78 -1.18
N ALA A 154 -1.86 5.47 -1.22
CA ALA A 154 -0.86 5.91 -0.27
C ALA A 154 0.15 6.86 -0.92
N SER A 155 0.80 7.65 -0.12
CA SER A 155 2.01 8.38 -0.46
C SER A 155 2.66 8.94 0.81
N PHE A 156 3.98 9.03 0.80
CA PHE A 156 4.70 9.73 1.88
C PHE A 156 4.41 11.24 1.91
N ASN A 157 3.89 11.81 0.83
CA ASN A 157 3.62 13.24 0.71
C ASN A 157 2.12 13.54 0.83
N ASP A 158 1.70 14.20 1.92
CA ASP A 158 0.30 14.57 2.18
C ASP A 158 -0.31 15.48 1.11
N SER A 159 0.49 16.40 0.53
CA SER A 159 0.01 17.29 -0.54
C SER A 159 -0.28 16.51 -1.82
N ARG A 160 0.53 15.48 -2.13
CA ARG A 160 0.32 14.57 -3.26
C ARG A 160 -0.98 13.80 -3.09
N ILE A 161 -1.23 13.23 -1.91
CA ILE A 161 -2.51 12.56 -1.58
C ILE A 161 -3.68 13.52 -1.77
N SER A 162 -3.56 14.74 -1.24
CA SER A 162 -4.61 15.75 -1.33
C SER A 162 -4.90 16.15 -2.77
N TYR A 163 -3.87 16.21 -3.62
CA TYR A 163 -4.02 16.51 -5.04
C TYR A 163 -4.70 15.37 -5.79
N ILE A 164 -4.25 14.14 -5.64
CA ILE A 164 -4.86 12.96 -6.27
C ILE A 164 -6.34 12.85 -5.88
N ARG A 165 -6.67 13.08 -4.60
CA ARG A 165 -8.05 13.05 -4.10
C ARG A 165 -8.98 14.00 -4.84
N LYS A 166 -8.50 15.20 -5.24
CA LYS A 166 -9.30 16.17 -6.02
C LYS A 166 -9.57 15.72 -7.44
N LEU A 167 -8.71 14.87 -8.00
CA LEU A 167 -8.81 14.39 -9.38
C LEU A 167 -9.67 13.12 -9.51
N ILE A 168 -9.83 12.36 -8.43
CA ILE A 168 -10.64 11.13 -8.42
C ILE A 168 -12.12 11.48 -8.41
N LYS A 169 -12.87 10.86 -9.33
CA LYS A 169 -14.31 11.08 -9.49
C LYS A 169 -15.19 10.17 -8.62
N GLY A 170 -14.62 9.13 -8.05
CA GLY A 170 -15.31 8.14 -7.22
C GLY A 170 -14.84 8.16 -5.76
N SER A 171 -15.40 7.28 -4.93
CA SER A 171 -15.02 7.12 -3.53
C SER A 171 -13.89 6.10 -3.42
N VAL A 172 -12.66 6.57 -3.16
CA VAL A 172 -11.44 5.75 -3.02
C VAL A 172 -10.91 5.87 -1.59
N CYS A 173 -10.37 4.76 -1.06
CA CYS A 173 -9.64 4.79 0.19
C CYS A 173 -8.32 5.57 0.03
N PHE A 174 -8.00 6.39 1.02
CA PHE A 174 -6.74 7.12 1.10
C PHE A 174 -6.10 6.92 2.45
N SER A 175 -4.83 6.60 2.46
CA SER A 175 -4.00 6.63 3.68
C SER A 175 -3.57 8.06 4.01
N ALA A 176 -3.11 8.29 5.26
CA ALA A 176 -2.45 9.53 5.62
C ALA A 176 -0.99 9.52 5.15
N GLY A 177 -0.48 10.65 4.72
CA GLY A 177 0.94 10.84 4.45
C GLY A 177 1.78 10.98 5.73
N THR A 178 3.09 11.19 5.57
CA THR A 178 4.03 11.15 6.69
C THR A 178 3.78 12.22 7.75
N LEU A 179 3.60 13.47 7.35
CA LEU A 179 3.43 14.58 8.30
C LEU A 179 2.14 14.42 9.12
N LYS A 180 1.05 14.05 8.47
CA LYS A 180 -0.22 13.81 9.13
C LYS A 180 -0.15 12.62 10.08
N SER A 181 0.47 11.53 9.66
CA SER A 181 0.71 10.34 10.49
C SER A 181 1.53 10.64 11.73
N LEU A 182 2.65 11.36 11.57
CA LEU A 182 3.51 11.78 12.69
C LEU A 182 2.77 12.72 13.65
N SER A 183 2.02 13.68 13.12
CA SER A 183 1.20 14.60 13.96
C SER A 183 0.18 13.83 14.80
N ILE A 184 -0.48 12.83 14.23
CA ILE A 184 -1.43 11.97 14.96
C ILE A 184 -0.74 11.18 16.07
N ILE A 185 0.39 10.52 15.76
CA ILE A 185 1.16 9.74 16.74
C ILE A 185 1.65 10.63 17.88
N MET A 186 2.21 11.80 17.56
CA MET A 186 2.72 12.74 18.56
C MET A 186 1.58 13.27 19.45
N SER A 187 0.43 13.60 18.87
CA SER A 187 -0.74 14.03 19.66
C SER A 187 -1.14 12.96 20.68
N TYR A 188 -1.19 11.69 20.26
CA TYR A 188 -1.54 10.60 21.17
C TYR A 188 -0.45 10.30 22.22
N ARG A 189 0.83 10.48 21.88
CA ARG A 189 1.92 10.40 22.89
C ARG A 189 1.78 11.48 23.94
N LEU A 190 1.44 12.68 23.56
CA LEU A 190 1.18 13.83 24.46
C LEU A 190 -0.20 13.77 25.15
N ARG A 191 -0.95 12.67 24.97
CA ARG A 191 -2.32 12.49 25.49
C ARG A 191 -3.32 13.53 24.98
N ILE A 192 -3.04 14.18 23.87
CA ILE A 192 -3.95 15.10 23.18
C ILE A 192 -4.84 14.27 22.26
N ASN A 193 -6.14 14.55 22.24
CA ASN A 193 -7.04 13.93 21.28
C ASN A 193 -6.84 14.54 19.91
N SER A 194 -6.47 13.73 18.92
CA SER A 194 -6.35 14.13 17.54
C SER A 194 -7.60 13.72 16.77
N ASN A 195 -8.12 14.65 15.96
CA ASN A 195 -9.21 14.33 15.05
C ASN A 195 -8.62 13.63 13.79
N ILE A 196 -8.88 12.33 13.66
CA ILE A 196 -8.43 11.55 12.52
C ILE A 196 -9.54 11.57 11.47
N ASN A 197 -9.29 12.32 10.39
CA ASN A 197 -10.24 12.42 9.27
C ASN A 197 -9.66 11.70 8.03
N VAL A 198 -9.25 10.46 8.21
CA VAL A 198 -8.82 9.54 7.14
C VAL A 198 -9.29 8.13 7.47
N PRO A 199 -9.67 7.33 6.45
CA PRO A 199 -10.15 5.98 6.68
C PRO A 199 -9.04 5.01 7.10
N CYS A 200 -7.80 5.27 6.67
CA CYS A 200 -6.65 4.40 6.91
C CYS A 200 -5.40 5.19 7.32
N LEU A 201 -4.62 4.61 8.22
CA LEU A 201 -3.28 5.04 8.57
C LEU A 201 -2.30 3.93 8.26
N GLU A 202 -1.34 4.20 7.39
CA GLU A 202 -0.22 3.31 7.11
C GLU A 202 1.01 3.79 7.85
N LEU A 203 1.45 3.02 8.85
CA LEU A 203 2.41 3.46 9.85
C LEU A 203 3.60 2.52 9.92
N PRO A 204 4.84 3.02 10.10
CA PRO A 204 5.96 2.16 10.45
C PRO A 204 5.90 1.78 11.94
N LEU A 205 6.41 0.60 12.29
CA LEU A 205 6.58 0.21 13.69
C LEU A 205 7.66 1.05 14.37
N PHE A 206 8.74 1.35 13.63
CA PHE A 206 9.87 2.17 14.08
C PHE A 206 10.06 3.37 13.16
N TYR A 207 10.42 4.51 13.75
CA TYR A 207 10.84 5.70 13.01
C TYR A 207 12.17 6.19 13.60
N SER A 208 13.20 6.32 12.76
CA SER A 208 14.57 6.66 13.20
C SER A 208 15.06 5.81 14.39
N GLY A 209 14.81 4.49 14.36
CA GLY A 209 15.19 3.55 15.42
C GLY A 209 14.31 3.56 16.66
N ILE A 210 13.37 4.48 16.78
CA ILE A 210 12.45 4.58 17.92
C ILE A 210 11.16 3.85 17.59
N LYS A 211 10.72 2.95 18.49
CA LYS A 211 9.41 2.30 18.38
C LYS A 211 8.31 3.33 18.61
N ILE A 212 7.55 3.62 17.54
CA ILE A 212 6.51 4.66 17.57
C ILE A 212 5.13 4.11 17.85
N LEU A 213 4.90 2.83 17.64
CA LEU A 213 3.62 2.17 17.92
C LEU A 213 3.71 1.29 19.17
N ASN A 214 2.68 1.39 19.98
CA ASN A 214 2.44 0.50 21.12
C ASN A 214 0.92 0.27 21.27
N ARG A 215 0.52 -0.67 22.12
CA ARG A 215 -0.89 -1.03 22.34
C ARG A 215 -1.77 0.18 22.61
N SER A 216 -1.36 1.07 23.51
CA SER A 216 -2.16 2.25 23.90
C SER A 216 -2.42 3.21 22.73
N ILE A 217 -1.41 3.47 21.89
CA ILE A 217 -1.55 4.33 20.70
C ILE A 217 -2.51 3.68 19.72
N ILE A 218 -2.34 2.38 19.44
CA ILE A 218 -3.19 1.63 18.49
C ILE A 218 -4.65 1.65 18.97
N GLU A 219 -4.91 1.34 20.24
CA GLU A 219 -6.28 1.36 20.83
C GLU A 219 -6.92 2.74 20.71
N ARG A 220 -6.16 3.82 20.93
CA ARG A 220 -6.66 5.19 20.81
C ARG A 220 -6.99 5.58 19.39
N ILE A 221 -6.14 5.21 18.42
CA ILE A 221 -6.42 5.41 16.99
C ILE A 221 -7.70 4.65 16.60
N LYS A 222 -7.81 3.38 16.99
CA LYS A 222 -8.98 2.55 16.65
C LYS A 222 -10.30 3.11 17.19
N LYS A 223 -10.30 3.78 18.34
CA LYS A 223 -11.49 4.47 18.86
C LYS A 223 -12.03 5.55 17.92
N THR A 224 -11.23 6.06 17.01
CA THR A 224 -11.69 7.03 15.98
C THR A 224 -12.37 6.38 14.79
N GLY A 225 -12.28 5.05 14.64
CA GLY A 225 -12.78 4.30 13.49
C GLY A 225 -11.79 4.19 12.33
N ALA A 226 -10.63 4.83 12.41
CA ALA A 226 -9.58 4.67 11.40
C ALA A 226 -8.95 3.28 11.46
N LYS A 227 -8.66 2.68 10.32
CA LYS A 227 -7.92 1.43 10.20
C LYS A 227 -6.42 1.67 10.25
N ILE A 228 -5.68 0.70 10.81
CA ILE A 228 -4.23 0.76 10.96
C ILE A 228 -3.60 -0.39 10.19
N ILE A 229 -2.78 -0.07 9.18
CA ILE A 229 -1.91 -0.99 8.46
C ILE A 229 -0.47 -0.65 8.82
N VAL A 230 0.34 -1.65 9.16
CA VAL A 230 1.74 -1.41 9.57
C VAL A 230 2.70 -2.03 8.56
N TRP A 231 3.75 -1.27 8.18
CA TRP A 231 4.73 -1.63 7.14
C TRP A 231 6.18 -1.40 7.58
N VAL A 232 7.22 -2.00 6.97
CA VAL A 232 7.19 -3.36 6.42
C VAL A 232 7.65 -4.27 7.55
N ILE A 233 6.92 -5.34 7.84
CA ILE A 233 7.12 -6.13 9.06
C ILE A 233 7.49 -7.57 8.68
N ASN A 234 8.75 -7.96 8.96
CA ASN A 234 9.28 -9.28 8.58
C ASN A 234 9.70 -10.14 9.76
N LYS A 235 9.72 -9.60 10.99
CA LYS A 235 10.04 -10.39 12.19
C LYS A 235 8.77 -11.02 12.77
N GLU A 236 8.76 -12.34 12.95
CA GLU A 236 7.64 -13.08 13.52
C GLU A 236 7.13 -12.47 14.83
N SER A 237 8.06 -12.10 15.75
CA SER A 237 7.72 -11.47 17.01
C SER A 237 6.96 -10.15 16.85
N HIS A 238 7.33 -9.33 15.86
CA HIS A 238 6.65 -8.07 15.59
C HIS A 238 5.27 -8.29 14.92
N ILE A 239 5.15 -9.29 14.04
CA ILE A 239 3.87 -9.68 13.43
C ILE A 239 2.89 -10.10 14.53
N MET A 240 3.32 -11.00 15.42
CA MET A 240 2.52 -11.47 16.53
C MET A 240 2.10 -10.33 17.47
N GLU A 241 3.07 -9.49 17.86
CA GLU A 241 2.83 -8.33 18.72
C GLU A 241 1.80 -7.36 18.14
N LEU A 242 1.92 -7.02 16.87
CA LEU A 242 1.01 -6.07 16.20
C LEU A 242 -0.40 -6.65 16.04
N ILE A 243 -0.53 -7.93 15.72
CA ILE A 243 -1.82 -8.62 15.70
C ILE A 243 -2.46 -8.59 17.10
N ASP A 244 -1.69 -8.89 18.14
CA ASP A 244 -2.19 -8.86 19.53
C ASP A 244 -2.51 -7.43 20.04
N TYR A 245 -1.90 -6.39 19.44
CA TYR A 245 -2.28 -4.99 19.68
C TYR A 245 -3.55 -4.60 18.90
N GLY A 246 -3.99 -5.44 17.95
CA GLY A 246 -5.23 -5.27 17.22
C GLY A 246 -5.11 -4.34 16.02
N VAL A 247 -3.95 -4.30 15.32
CA VAL A 247 -3.86 -3.64 14.01
C VAL A 247 -4.80 -4.30 13.01
N ASP A 248 -5.19 -3.57 11.99
CA ASP A 248 -6.16 -4.04 11.00
C ASP A 248 -5.49 -4.69 9.77
N GLY A 249 -4.19 -4.47 9.59
CA GLY A 249 -3.44 -5.09 8.50
C GLY A 249 -1.92 -4.93 8.63
N LEU A 250 -1.19 -5.70 7.83
CA LEU A 250 0.26 -5.67 7.73
C LEU A 250 0.71 -5.75 6.28
N ILE A 251 1.76 -4.98 5.96
CA ILE A 251 2.54 -5.09 4.73
C ILE A 251 3.84 -5.84 5.07
N VAL A 252 4.12 -6.93 4.36
CA VAL A 252 5.25 -7.84 4.64
C VAL A 252 5.94 -8.27 3.36
N ASP A 253 7.25 -8.53 3.44
CA ASP A 253 7.98 -9.23 2.38
C ASP A 253 7.75 -10.74 2.48
N ASP A 254 7.89 -11.31 3.70
CA ASP A 254 7.62 -12.74 3.94
C ASP A 254 6.12 -13.01 4.10
N CYS A 255 5.44 -13.10 2.96
CA CYS A 255 4.01 -13.34 2.93
C CYS A 255 3.62 -14.76 3.40
N LEU A 256 4.50 -15.77 3.29
CA LEU A 256 4.25 -17.11 3.83
C LEU A 256 4.23 -17.13 5.35
N LEU A 257 5.19 -16.45 5.97
CA LEU A 257 5.22 -16.31 7.42
C LEU A 257 3.94 -15.63 7.92
N LEU A 258 3.53 -14.51 7.27
CA LEU A 258 2.29 -13.84 7.64
C LEU A 258 1.08 -14.76 7.49
N LYS A 259 0.93 -15.45 6.36
CA LYS A 259 -0.17 -16.39 6.11
C LYS A 259 -0.24 -17.48 7.19
N LYS A 260 0.91 -18.11 7.51
CA LYS A 260 1.01 -19.13 8.57
C LYS A 260 0.46 -18.61 9.91
N ILE A 261 0.92 -17.41 10.31
CA ILE A 261 0.49 -16.79 11.58
C ILE A 261 -1.02 -16.46 11.55
N LEU A 262 -1.53 -15.90 10.46
CA LEU A 262 -2.96 -15.56 10.34
C LEU A 262 -3.85 -16.80 10.38
N ILE A 263 -3.45 -17.92 9.77
CA ILE A 263 -4.17 -19.19 9.89
C ILE A 263 -4.20 -19.67 11.35
N GLN A 264 -3.07 -19.63 12.06
CA GLN A 264 -2.99 -20.02 13.47
C GLN A 264 -3.86 -19.15 14.39
N LYS A 265 -4.02 -17.86 14.03
CA LYS A 265 -4.86 -16.91 14.78
C LYS A 265 -6.33 -16.88 14.34
N GLY A 266 -6.73 -17.65 13.33
CA GLY A 266 -8.11 -17.65 12.78
C GLY A 266 -8.48 -16.32 12.08
N LEU A 267 -7.49 -15.65 11.48
CA LEU A 267 -7.63 -14.36 10.79
C LEU A 267 -7.47 -14.45 9.27
N TRP A 268 -7.12 -15.63 8.73
CA TRP A 268 -6.93 -15.86 7.29
C TRP A 268 -8.26 -16.01 6.54
#